data_c7ba8b0cbf78785e0f8e26f77437acfb
#
_entry.id   c7ba8b0cbf78785e0f8e26f77437acfb
#
_cell.length_a   1.000
_cell.length_b   1.000
_cell.length_c   1.000
_cell.angle_alpha   90.00
_cell.angle_beta   90.00
_cell.angle_gamma   90.00
#
_symmetry.space_group_name_H-M   'P 1'
#
loop_
_entity.id
_entity.type
_entity.pdbx_description
1 polymer ?
#
loop_
_entity_poly.entity_id
_entity_poly.type
_entity_poly.pdbx_seq_one_letter_code
_entity_poly.pdbx_strand_id
1 'polypeptide(L)'
;MTSILCDVDLIEALTPTINRVVLTPKAPVSFQSGQYLQLCLSDSDKRPFSIASTPNESQLELHIGGAVADQYASQALAHLLQQHQLQQPVQVEVGLGNAQFRADSDRPIILLAGGTGFSYIYSIARTIAHANVDRPVFVYWGVREENALYHNEVMQQWAHTNSKYRFIPVVQTPTVTWQGRTGMVHQAVLDDFVSLEAYDIYVAGPFAMAGVVREAFIKQGAHQEQMYADAFAYI
;
A
#
# COMPACT_ATOMS: atom_id res chain seq x y z
N MET A 1 -3.32 20.79 3.85
CA MET A 1 -2.24 20.06 4.56
C MET A 1 -2.43 20.30 6.05
N THR A 2 -2.75 19.27 6.81
CA THR A 2 -3.02 19.42 8.26
C THR A 2 -1.87 18.77 9.00
N SER A 3 -1.09 19.59 9.72
CA SER A 3 -0.03 19.12 10.61
C SER A 3 -0.64 18.76 11.96
N ILE A 4 -0.34 17.56 12.47
CA ILE A 4 -0.95 17.04 13.69
C ILE A 4 0.07 16.23 14.51
N LEU A 5 -0.11 16.25 15.82
CA LEU A 5 0.64 15.39 16.73
C LEU A 5 -0.07 14.05 16.90
N CYS A 6 0.71 12.96 16.91
CA CYS A 6 0.23 11.61 17.13
C CYS A 6 1.06 10.94 18.24
N ASP A 7 0.41 10.20 19.11
CA ASP A 7 1.12 9.26 19.99
C ASP A 7 1.49 8.01 19.19
N VAL A 8 2.65 7.44 19.48
CA VAL A 8 3.09 6.16 18.89
C VAL A 8 2.64 5.04 19.82
N ASP A 9 1.54 4.37 19.48
CA ASP A 9 0.93 3.37 20.36
C ASP A 9 1.59 2.00 20.23
N LEU A 10 1.96 1.62 19.01
CA LEU A 10 2.48 0.29 18.74
C LEU A 10 3.56 0.34 17.65
N ILE A 11 4.63 -0.41 17.88
CA ILE A 11 5.61 -0.79 16.86
C ILE A 11 5.86 -2.29 17.02
N GLU A 12 5.38 -3.09 16.05
CA GLU A 12 5.55 -4.54 16.04
C GLU A 12 6.13 -5.04 14.74
N ALA A 13 6.94 -6.09 14.79
CA ALA A 13 7.50 -6.69 13.58
C ALA A 13 6.44 -7.53 12.83
N LEU A 14 6.20 -7.22 11.57
CA LEU A 14 5.45 -8.06 10.63
C LEU A 14 6.36 -9.10 9.96
N THR A 15 7.60 -8.71 9.69
CA THR A 15 8.68 -9.56 9.19
C THR A 15 9.99 -9.10 9.85
N PRO A 16 11.13 -9.79 9.65
CA PRO A 16 12.41 -9.30 10.14
C PRO A 16 12.80 -7.89 9.68
N THR A 17 12.21 -7.39 8.60
CA THR A 17 12.56 -6.09 7.99
C THR A 17 11.39 -5.13 7.83
N ILE A 18 10.18 -5.51 8.18
CA ILE A 18 8.98 -4.68 8.05
C ILE A 18 8.26 -4.61 9.39
N ASN A 19 7.94 -3.40 9.83
CA ASN A 19 7.23 -3.16 11.07
C ASN A 19 5.87 -2.51 10.80
N ARG A 20 4.88 -2.94 11.56
CA ARG A 20 3.60 -2.26 11.71
C ARG A 20 3.75 -1.18 12.77
N VAL A 21 3.38 0.03 12.41
CA VAL A 21 3.37 1.18 13.32
C VAL A 21 1.94 1.71 13.41
N VAL A 22 1.46 1.90 14.63
CA VAL A 22 0.14 2.47 14.88
C VAL A 22 0.30 3.80 15.60
N LEU A 23 -0.29 4.83 15.01
CA LEU A 23 -0.27 6.20 15.53
C LEU A 23 -1.68 6.62 15.92
N THR A 24 -1.86 7.20 17.12
CA THR A 24 -3.11 7.82 17.54
C THR A 24 -3.03 9.34 17.44
N PRO A 25 -3.77 9.95 16.49
CA PRO A 25 -3.82 11.40 16.33
C PRO A 25 -4.43 12.09 17.57
N LYS A 26 -3.81 13.20 18.01
CA LYS A 26 -4.32 14.02 19.14
C LYS A 26 -5.49 14.93 18.76
N ALA A 27 -5.85 15.00 17.50
CA ALA A 27 -7.03 15.71 17.01
C ALA A 27 -7.58 14.96 15.78
N PRO A 28 -8.85 15.17 15.41
CA PRO A 28 -9.47 14.51 14.26
C PRO A 28 -8.66 14.75 12.98
N VAL A 29 -8.43 13.67 12.23
CA VAL A 29 -7.80 13.67 10.92
C VAL A 29 -8.79 13.29 9.85
N SER A 30 -8.61 13.79 8.64
CA SER A 30 -9.37 13.38 7.46
C SER A 30 -8.40 13.03 6.34
N PHE A 31 -8.59 11.86 5.77
CA PHE A 31 -7.86 11.39 4.58
C PHE A 31 -8.77 10.47 3.77
N GLN A 32 -8.33 10.10 2.57
CA GLN A 32 -8.99 9.11 1.71
C GLN A 32 -8.08 7.89 1.55
N SER A 33 -8.67 6.71 1.39
CA SER A 33 -7.88 5.49 1.13
C SER A 33 -7.01 5.66 -0.11
N GLY A 34 -5.75 5.26 0.01
CA GLY A 34 -4.73 5.48 -1.01
C GLY A 34 -3.94 6.78 -0.84
N GLN A 35 -4.23 7.58 0.19
CA GLN A 35 -3.38 8.72 0.55
C GLN A 35 -2.25 8.30 1.49
N TYR A 36 -1.24 9.15 1.58
CA TYR A 36 -0.10 8.99 2.47
C TYR A 36 -0.04 10.11 3.52
N LEU A 37 0.76 9.91 4.54
CA LEU A 37 1.20 10.94 5.46
C LEU A 37 2.69 11.21 5.31
N GLN A 38 3.15 12.38 5.71
CA GLN A 38 4.56 12.68 5.94
C GLN A 38 4.84 12.60 7.44
N LEU A 39 5.75 11.71 7.83
CA LEU A 39 6.34 11.67 9.16
C LEU A 39 7.43 12.74 9.23
N CYS A 40 7.31 13.68 10.14
CA CYS A 40 8.28 14.75 10.33
C CYS A 40 9.36 14.32 11.34
N LEU A 41 10.55 13.99 10.86
CA LEU A 41 11.71 13.70 11.71
C LEU A 41 12.35 15.02 12.21
N SER A 42 12.25 16.07 11.38
CA SER A 42 12.61 17.44 11.68
C SER A 42 11.84 18.39 10.74
N ASP A 43 12.03 19.70 10.88
CA ASP A 43 11.42 20.71 9.98
C ASP A 43 11.84 20.51 8.51
N SER A 44 13.02 19.97 8.27
CA SER A 44 13.59 19.76 6.93
C SER A 44 13.61 18.28 6.47
N ASP A 45 13.31 17.31 7.37
CA ASP A 45 13.25 15.88 7.04
C ASP A 45 11.83 15.35 7.26
N LYS A 46 11.06 15.30 6.17
CA LYS A 46 9.69 14.79 6.15
C LYS A 46 9.62 13.60 5.20
N ARG A 47 9.15 12.47 5.71
CA ARG A 47 9.16 11.19 4.98
C ARG A 47 7.77 10.67 4.70
N PRO A 48 7.39 10.49 3.41
CA PRO A 48 6.09 9.93 3.03
C PRO A 48 6.00 8.44 3.35
N PHE A 49 4.86 8.07 3.96
CA PHE A 49 4.44 6.68 4.17
C PHE A 49 2.95 6.55 3.85
N SER A 50 2.59 5.56 3.02
CA SER A 50 1.20 5.25 2.71
C SER A 50 0.46 4.84 3.98
N ILE A 51 -0.75 5.36 4.16
CA ILE A 51 -1.63 5.00 5.28
C ILE A 51 -2.28 3.66 4.95
N ALA A 52 -2.08 2.66 5.82
CA ALA A 52 -2.62 1.30 5.67
C ALA A 52 -4.01 1.13 6.31
N SER A 53 -4.37 1.98 7.29
CA SER A 53 -5.71 2.04 7.87
C SER A 53 -6.74 2.63 6.91
N THR A 54 -8.02 2.41 7.20
CA THR A 54 -9.12 3.04 6.46
C THR A 54 -9.48 4.40 7.05
N PRO A 55 -10.13 5.30 6.28
CA PRO A 55 -10.56 6.61 6.77
C PRO A 55 -11.54 6.57 7.94
N ASN A 56 -12.20 5.43 8.17
CA ASN A 56 -13.17 5.25 9.25
C ASN A 56 -12.52 4.83 10.58
N GLU A 57 -11.23 4.53 10.57
CA GLU A 57 -10.48 4.16 11.77
C GLU A 57 -9.95 5.41 12.47
N SER A 58 -9.90 5.37 13.79
CA SER A 58 -9.38 6.48 14.62
C SER A 58 -7.86 6.54 14.67
N GLN A 59 -7.20 5.47 14.26
CA GLN A 59 -5.74 5.32 14.25
C GLN A 59 -5.19 5.30 12.83
N LEU A 60 -3.94 5.74 12.69
CA LEU A 60 -3.19 5.67 11.44
C LEU A 60 -2.22 4.50 11.51
N GLU A 61 -2.37 3.55 10.61
CA GLU A 61 -1.48 2.39 10.49
C GLU A 61 -0.50 2.60 9.34
N LEU A 62 0.77 2.28 9.59
CA LEU A 62 1.85 2.33 8.60
C LEU A 62 2.60 1.00 8.59
N HIS A 63 3.05 0.56 7.42
CA HIS A 63 3.98 -0.57 7.28
C HIS A 63 5.33 -0.02 6.84
N ILE A 64 6.28 0.04 7.75
CA ILE A 64 7.58 0.68 7.53
C ILE A 64 8.68 -0.38 7.46
N GLY A 65 9.45 -0.36 6.39
CA GLY A 65 10.54 -1.29 6.16
C GLY A 65 10.67 -1.68 4.69
N GLY A 66 11.43 -2.73 4.43
CA GLY A 66 11.69 -3.23 3.08
C GLY A 66 13.04 -3.92 2.97
N ALA A 67 13.94 -3.46 2.10
CA ALA A 67 15.26 -4.02 1.96
C ALA A 67 16.10 -3.85 3.24
N VAL A 68 16.94 -4.83 3.57
CA VAL A 68 17.79 -4.83 4.79
C VAL A 68 18.66 -3.58 4.91
N ALA A 69 19.07 -2.96 3.79
CA ALA A 69 19.93 -1.78 3.75
C ALA A 69 19.16 -0.45 3.57
N ASP A 70 17.84 -0.46 3.77
CA ASP A 70 17.01 0.74 3.60
C ASP A 70 17.21 1.72 4.77
N GLN A 71 18.16 2.65 4.59
CA GLN A 71 18.43 3.70 5.56
C GLN A 71 17.25 4.65 5.76
N TYR A 72 16.43 4.86 4.74
CA TYR A 72 15.26 5.73 4.82
C TYR A 72 14.24 5.19 5.82
N ALA A 73 13.86 3.93 5.70
CA ALA A 73 12.92 3.27 6.62
C ALA A 73 13.53 3.08 8.01
N SER A 74 14.81 2.67 8.12
CA SER A 74 15.45 2.42 9.40
C SER A 74 15.60 3.67 10.27
N GLN A 75 15.90 4.84 9.69
CA GLN A 75 15.96 6.11 10.42
C GLN A 75 14.57 6.56 10.89
N ALA A 76 13.53 6.37 10.06
CA ALA A 76 12.14 6.66 10.46
C ALA A 76 11.72 5.77 11.64
N LEU A 77 12.01 4.47 11.58
CA LEU A 77 11.73 3.53 12.69
C LEU A 77 12.51 3.88 13.94
N ALA A 78 13.79 4.25 13.84
CA ALA A 78 14.59 4.67 14.98
C ALA A 78 14.00 5.90 15.67
N HIS A 79 13.55 6.89 14.88
CA HIS A 79 12.85 8.07 15.41
C HIS A 79 11.55 7.68 16.13
N LEU A 80 10.71 6.87 15.52
CA LEU A 80 9.44 6.40 16.10
C LEU A 80 9.67 5.62 17.39
N LEU A 81 10.65 4.71 17.43
CA LEU A 81 11.01 3.93 18.61
C LEU A 81 11.49 4.84 19.75
N GLN A 82 12.32 5.84 19.45
CA GLN A 82 12.77 6.82 20.43
C GLN A 82 11.60 7.60 21.02
N GLN A 83 10.70 8.13 20.19
CA GLN A 83 9.54 8.89 20.67
C GLN A 83 8.59 8.02 21.49
N HIS A 84 8.35 6.77 21.06
CA HIS A 84 7.56 5.80 21.82
C HIS A 84 8.15 5.53 23.22
N GLN A 85 9.46 5.30 23.33
CA GLN A 85 10.15 5.08 24.62
C GLN A 85 10.09 6.31 25.52
N LEU A 86 10.18 7.50 24.95
CA LEU A 86 10.11 8.76 25.68
C LEU A 86 8.67 9.20 26.00
N GLN A 87 7.66 8.48 25.50
CA GLN A 87 6.25 8.85 25.56
C GLN A 87 5.99 10.27 24.99
N GLN A 88 6.72 10.62 23.95
CA GLN A 88 6.60 11.89 23.26
C GLN A 88 5.86 11.70 21.91
N PRO A 89 5.00 12.65 21.53
CA PRO A 89 4.29 12.57 20.26
C PRO A 89 5.22 12.84 19.09
N VAL A 90 4.86 12.26 17.94
CA VAL A 90 5.46 12.57 16.65
C VAL A 90 4.57 13.53 15.87
N GLN A 91 5.16 14.34 15.03
CA GLN A 91 4.43 15.23 14.13
C GLN A 91 4.25 14.55 12.77
N VAL A 92 3.02 14.61 12.24
CA VAL A 92 2.69 14.11 10.89
C VAL A 92 1.89 15.13 10.10
N GLU A 93 2.00 15.08 8.78
CA GLU A 93 1.13 15.81 7.86
C GLU A 93 0.30 14.78 7.09
N VAL A 94 -1.03 14.86 7.16
CA VAL A 94 -1.96 13.82 6.70
C VAL A 94 -2.79 14.28 5.52
N GLY A 95 -3.27 13.33 4.71
CA GLY A 95 -4.16 13.56 3.58
C GLY A 95 -3.42 14.03 2.34
N LEU A 96 -2.24 13.49 2.09
CA LEU A 96 -1.38 13.82 0.96
C LEU A 96 -1.51 12.78 -0.15
N GLY A 97 -1.16 13.19 -1.38
CA GLY A 97 -1.27 12.35 -2.57
C GLY A 97 -2.61 12.49 -3.30
N ASN A 98 -2.59 12.19 -4.59
CA ASN A 98 -3.75 12.29 -5.50
C ASN A 98 -4.19 10.93 -6.06
N ALA A 99 -3.56 9.84 -5.61
CA ALA A 99 -3.85 8.48 -6.05
C ALA A 99 -4.90 7.77 -5.15
N GLN A 100 -5.81 8.53 -4.55
CA GLN A 100 -6.87 8.00 -3.69
C GLN A 100 -7.89 7.19 -4.47
N PHE A 101 -8.57 6.30 -3.76
CA PHE A 101 -9.62 5.45 -4.28
C PHE A 101 -10.79 6.26 -4.89
N ARG A 102 -11.23 5.89 -6.09
CA ARG A 102 -12.37 6.49 -6.82
C ARG A 102 -13.64 5.71 -6.51
N ALA A 103 -14.36 6.13 -5.48
CA ALA A 103 -15.59 5.47 -5.04
C ALA A 103 -16.76 5.69 -6.01
N ASP A 104 -16.72 6.77 -6.79
CA ASP A 104 -17.71 7.19 -7.78
C ASP A 104 -17.60 6.47 -9.14
N SER A 105 -16.53 5.72 -9.36
CA SER A 105 -16.35 4.91 -10.57
C SER A 105 -17.14 3.58 -10.46
N ASP A 106 -17.59 3.07 -11.59
CA ASP A 106 -18.24 1.74 -11.73
C ASP A 106 -17.33 0.69 -12.40
N ARG A 107 -16.11 1.07 -12.78
CA ARG A 107 -15.13 0.22 -13.46
C ARG A 107 -14.61 -0.87 -12.55
N PRO A 108 -14.33 -2.10 -13.05
CA PRO A 108 -13.62 -3.12 -12.28
C PRO A 108 -12.22 -2.60 -11.86
N ILE A 109 -11.70 -3.14 -10.77
CA ILE A 109 -10.53 -2.60 -10.08
C ILE A 109 -9.37 -3.58 -10.13
N ILE A 110 -8.18 -3.08 -10.49
CA ILE A 110 -6.90 -3.78 -10.30
C ILE A 110 -6.09 -3.01 -9.25
N LEU A 111 -5.75 -3.69 -8.16
CA LEU A 111 -4.87 -3.20 -7.10
C LEU A 111 -3.53 -3.93 -7.22
N LEU A 112 -2.43 -3.23 -7.54
CA LEU A 112 -1.11 -3.81 -7.72
C LEU A 112 -0.12 -3.25 -6.72
N ALA A 113 0.47 -4.14 -5.91
CA ALA A 113 1.51 -3.79 -4.94
C ALA A 113 2.84 -4.48 -5.21
N GLY A 114 3.94 -3.77 -4.99
CA GLY A 114 5.29 -4.32 -4.87
C GLY A 114 5.84 -4.10 -3.47
N GLY A 115 6.20 -5.18 -2.76
CA GLY A 115 6.74 -5.11 -1.41
C GLY A 115 5.83 -4.37 -0.44
N THR A 116 6.38 -3.37 0.29
CA THR A 116 5.64 -2.53 1.26
C THR A 116 4.67 -1.52 0.61
N GLY A 117 4.68 -1.37 -0.71
CA GLY A 117 3.60 -0.68 -1.42
C GLY A 117 2.23 -1.29 -1.15
N PHE A 118 2.21 -2.49 -0.55
CA PHE A 118 1.01 -3.13 -0.05
C PHE A 118 0.22 -2.29 0.95
N SER A 119 0.83 -1.42 1.76
CA SER A 119 0.13 -0.51 2.68
C SER A 119 -0.96 0.31 1.97
N TYR A 120 -0.61 0.89 0.83
CA TYR A 120 -1.52 1.66 -0.01
C TYR A 120 -2.70 0.80 -0.50
N ILE A 121 -2.40 -0.38 -1.06
CA ILE A 121 -3.41 -1.31 -1.59
C ILE A 121 -4.29 -1.86 -0.46
N TYR A 122 -3.71 -2.13 0.71
CA TYR A 122 -4.40 -2.66 1.87
C TYR A 122 -5.48 -1.70 2.39
N SER A 123 -5.17 -0.40 2.48
CA SER A 123 -6.14 0.64 2.81
C SER A 123 -7.33 0.64 1.83
N ILE A 124 -7.06 0.59 0.53
CA ILE A 124 -8.10 0.58 -0.51
C ILE A 124 -8.94 -0.70 -0.43
N ALA A 125 -8.31 -1.88 -0.32
CA ALA A 125 -9.02 -3.17 -0.26
C ALA A 125 -9.95 -3.24 0.96
N ARG A 126 -9.49 -2.77 2.14
CA ARG A 126 -10.31 -2.70 3.35
C ARG A 126 -11.48 -1.73 3.20
N THR A 127 -11.26 -0.58 2.59
CA THR A 127 -12.33 0.39 2.30
C THR A 127 -13.38 -0.18 1.35
N ILE A 128 -12.95 -0.88 0.30
CA ILE A 128 -13.82 -1.59 -0.65
C ILE A 128 -14.70 -2.61 0.10
N ALA A 129 -14.12 -3.40 1.01
CA ALA A 129 -14.85 -4.39 1.80
C ALA A 129 -15.87 -3.74 2.74
N HIS A 130 -15.47 -2.68 3.47
CA HIS A 130 -16.36 -1.96 4.40
C HIS A 130 -17.52 -1.27 3.67
N ALA A 131 -17.27 -0.72 2.49
CA ALA A 131 -18.29 -0.06 1.67
C ALA A 131 -19.16 -1.04 0.87
N ASN A 132 -18.87 -2.35 0.92
CA ASN A 132 -19.51 -3.39 0.11
C ASN A 132 -19.56 -3.02 -1.37
N VAL A 133 -18.44 -2.56 -1.92
CA VAL A 133 -18.33 -2.13 -3.31
C VAL A 133 -18.64 -3.31 -4.24
N ASP A 134 -19.69 -3.16 -5.08
CA ASP A 134 -20.16 -4.21 -5.98
C ASP A 134 -19.45 -4.18 -7.34
N ARG A 135 -18.12 -4.11 -7.34
CA ARG A 135 -17.26 -4.18 -8.54
C ARG A 135 -16.30 -5.37 -8.44
N PRO A 136 -15.92 -6.01 -9.56
CA PRO A 136 -14.82 -6.97 -9.55
C PRO A 136 -13.52 -6.31 -9.07
N VAL A 137 -12.80 -6.94 -8.14
CA VAL A 137 -11.55 -6.44 -7.58
C VAL A 137 -10.48 -7.53 -7.64
N PHE A 138 -9.35 -7.19 -8.24
CA PHE A 138 -8.20 -8.07 -8.40
C PHE A 138 -7.01 -7.45 -7.67
N VAL A 139 -6.54 -8.11 -6.62
CA VAL A 139 -5.39 -7.67 -5.83
C VAL A 139 -4.18 -8.51 -6.19
N TYR A 140 -3.17 -7.89 -6.80
CA TYR A 140 -1.89 -8.50 -7.11
C TYR A 140 -0.82 -7.96 -6.15
N TRP A 141 -0.21 -8.84 -5.37
CA TRP A 141 0.86 -8.45 -4.46
C TRP A 141 2.15 -9.19 -4.78
N GLY A 142 3.12 -8.45 -5.32
CA GLY A 142 4.43 -8.95 -5.68
C GLY A 142 5.44 -8.78 -4.55
N VAL A 143 6.12 -9.87 -4.20
CA VAL A 143 7.23 -9.87 -3.24
C VAL A 143 8.40 -10.65 -3.79
N ARG A 144 9.58 -10.44 -3.22
CA ARG A 144 10.77 -11.19 -3.61
C ARG A 144 10.72 -12.63 -3.09
N GLU A 145 10.40 -12.81 -1.83
CA GLU A 145 10.35 -14.08 -1.12
C GLU A 145 9.02 -14.23 -0.38
N GLU A 146 8.55 -15.46 -0.15
CA GLU A 146 7.24 -15.77 0.44
C GLU A 146 7.04 -15.16 1.83
N ASN A 147 8.09 -15.11 2.65
CA ASN A 147 8.05 -14.57 4.00
C ASN A 147 7.77 -13.05 4.06
N ALA A 148 7.85 -12.36 2.93
CA ALA A 148 7.48 -10.95 2.81
C ALA A 148 5.97 -10.74 2.57
N LEU A 149 5.17 -11.81 2.40
CA LEU A 149 3.71 -11.76 2.30
C LEU A 149 3.06 -11.74 3.70
N TYR A 150 3.36 -10.73 4.50
CA TYR A 150 3.01 -10.66 5.93
C TYR A 150 1.50 -10.62 6.24
N HIS A 151 0.65 -10.32 5.27
CA HIS A 151 -0.82 -10.37 5.36
C HIS A 151 -1.45 -11.34 4.36
N ASN A 152 -0.73 -12.37 3.95
CA ASN A 152 -1.21 -13.35 2.97
C ASN A 152 -2.53 -14.00 3.40
N GLU A 153 -2.62 -14.50 4.62
CA GLU A 153 -3.83 -15.16 5.14
C GLU A 153 -5.01 -14.19 5.23
N VAL A 154 -4.76 -12.97 5.71
CA VAL A 154 -5.78 -11.91 5.80
C VAL A 154 -6.35 -11.59 4.42
N MET A 155 -5.49 -11.48 3.40
CA MET A 155 -5.93 -11.19 2.04
C MET A 155 -6.61 -12.38 1.36
N GLN A 156 -6.21 -13.59 1.65
CA GLN A 156 -6.94 -14.79 1.21
C GLN A 156 -8.35 -14.81 1.82
N GLN A 157 -8.46 -14.57 3.12
CA GLN A 157 -9.76 -14.49 3.78
C GLN A 157 -10.60 -13.34 3.21
N TRP A 158 -10.02 -12.17 3.00
CA TRP A 158 -10.68 -11.03 2.34
C TRP A 158 -11.26 -11.42 0.97
N ALA A 159 -10.49 -12.14 0.14
CA ALA A 159 -10.97 -12.58 -1.16
C ALA A 159 -12.16 -13.56 -1.09
N HIS A 160 -12.35 -14.25 0.04
CA HIS A 160 -13.49 -15.13 0.25
C HIS A 160 -14.76 -14.41 0.71
N THR A 161 -14.66 -13.14 1.12
CA THR A 161 -15.83 -12.37 1.61
C THR A 161 -16.80 -11.99 0.50
N ASN A 162 -16.32 -11.94 -0.75
CA ASN A 162 -17.14 -11.61 -1.91
C ASN A 162 -16.67 -12.36 -3.15
N SER A 163 -17.58 -12.99 -3.87
CA SER A 163 -17.26 -13.76 -5.08
C SER A 163 -16.63 -12.95 -6.22
N LYS A 164 -16.75 -11.61 -6.17
CA LYS A 164 -16.13 -10.69 -7.13
C LYS A 164 -14.69 -10.33 -6.78
N TYR A 165 -14.19 -10.71 -5.58
CA TYR A 165 -12.84 -10.38 -5.14
C TYR A 165 -11.87 -11.52 -5.44
N ARG A 166 -10.65 -11.15 -5.84
CA ARG A 166 -9.56 -12.09 -6.11
C ARG A 166 -8.28 -11.54 -5.48
N PHE A 167 -7.52 -12.42 -4.84
CA PHE A 167 -6.18 -12.12 -4.34
C PHE A 167 -5.16 -13.03 -5.01
N ILE A 168 -4.16 -12.43 -5.62
CA ILE A 168 -3.13 -13.10 -6.42
C ILE A 168 -1.76 -12.71 -5.86
N PRO A 169 -1.20 -13.47 -4.89
CA PRO A 169 0.17 -13.28 -4.45
C PRO A 169 1.15 -13.77 -5.53
N VAL A 170 2.20 -12.98 -5.76
CA VAL A 170 3.24 -13.26 -6.77
C VAL A 170 4.61 -13.23 -6.12
N VAL A 171 5.36 -14.33 -6.20
CA VAL A 171 6.68 -14.47 -5.59
C VAL A 171 7.76 -14.56 -6.67
N GLN A 172 8.81 -13.72 -6.58
CA GLN A 172 9.87 -13.72 -7.58
C GLN A 172 10.83 -14.90 -7.43
N THR A 173 11.18 -15.20 -6.18
CA THR A 173 12.11 -16.29 -5.84
C THR A 173 11.40 -17.24 -4.87
N PRO A 174 10.54 -18.15 -5.41
CA PRO A 174 9.74 -19.03 -4.59
C PRO A 174 10.54 -20.18 -4.00
N THR A 175 10.06 -20.74 -2.89
CA THR A 175 10.51 -22.07 -2.42
C THR A 175 9.92 -23.17 -3.27
N VAL A 176 10.42 -24.40 -3.11
CA VAL A 176 9.91 -25.59 -3.83
C VAL A 176 8.48 -25.95 -3.45
N THR A 177 7.97 -25.43 -2.33
CA THR A 177 6.62 -25.69 -1.82
C THR A 177 5.60 -24.64 -2.27
N TRP A 178 6.06 -23.54 -2.89
CA TRP A 178 5.17 -22.48 -3.37
C TRP A 178 4.23 -22.97 -4.47
N GLN A 179 2.92 -22.71 -4.30
CA GLN A 179 1.87 -23.12 -5.25
C GLN A 179 1.21 -21.93 -5.97
N GLY A 180 1.61 -20.68 -5.62
CA GLY A 180 1.07 -19.47 -6.21
C GLY A 180 1.78 -19.03 -7.49
N ARG A 181 1.46 -17.81 -7.95
CA ARG A 181 2.12 -17.19 -9.11
C ARG A 181 3.59 -16.89 -8.83
N THR A 182 4.42 -16.98 -9.86
CA THR A 182 5.86 -16.68 -9.79
C THR A 182 6.25 -15.59 -10.77
N GLY A 183 7.36 -14.90 -10.49
CA GLY A 183 7.93 -13.88 -11.38
C GLY A 183 7.54 -12.46 -11.00
N MET A 184 7.43 -11.59 -11.99
CA MET A 184 7.14 -10.17 -11.78
C MET A 184 5.64 -9.92 -11.68
N VAL A 185 5.21 -9.13 -10.69
CA VAL A 185 3.78 -8.89 -10.42
C VAL A 185 3.04 -8.26 -11.59
N HIS A 186 3.65 -7.35 -12.34
CA HIS A 186 3.02 -6.76 -13.51
C HIS A 186 2.80 -7.78 -14.64
N GLN A 187 3.73 -8.74 -14.80
CA GLN A 187 3.58 -9.79 -15.79
C GLN A 187 2.39 -10.68 -15.47
N ALA A 188 2.17 -11.01 -14.19
CA ALA A 188 0.99 -11.78 -13.77
C ALA A 188 -0.33 -11.08 -14.16
N VAL A 189 -0.39 -9.74 -14.07
CA VAL A 189 -1.55 -8.98 -14.57
C VAL A 189 -1.67 -9.08 -16.09
N LEU A 190 -0.58 -8.89 -16.83
CA LEU A 190 -0.60 -8.95 -18.29
C LEU A 190 -0.98 -10.34 -18.82
N ASP A 191 -0.64 -11.40 -18.09
CA ASP A 191 -1.00 -12.78 -18.45
C ASP A 191 -2.50 -13.07 -18.20
N ASP A 192 -3.11 -12.40 -17.20
CA ASP A 192 -4.49 -12.66 -16.81
C ASP A 192 -5.50 -11.81 -17.60
N PHE A 193 -5.09 -10.69 -18.20
CA PHE A 193 -5.98 -9.77 -18.92
C PHE A 193 -5.55 -9.53 -20.35
N VAL A 194 -6.43 -9.77 -21.31
CA VAL A 194 -6.20 -9.48 -22.73
C VAL A 194 -6.15 -7.98 -23.01
N SER A 195 -6.94 -7.18 -22.27
CA SER A 195 -6.96 -5.73 -22.33
C SER A 195 -7.19 -5.15 -20.94
N LEU A 196 -6.55 -4.03 -20.65
CA LEU A 196 -6.68 -3.27 -19.41
C LEU A 196 -7.57 -2.01 -19.57
N GLU A 197 -8.17 -1.82 -20.73
CA GLU A 197 -8.97 -0.63 -21.08
C GLU A 197 -10.12 -0.36 -20.11
N ALA A 198 -10.77 -1.42 -19.61
CA ALA A 198 -11.96 -1.31 -18.78
C ALA A 198 -11.69 -1.01 -17.30
N TYR A 199 -10.44 -1.00 -16.85
CA TYR A 199 -10.10 -1.06 -15.42
C TYR A 199 -9.68 0.28 -14.83
N ASP A 200 -10.03 0.50 -13.55
CA ASP A 200 -9.32 1.43 -12.67
C ASP A 200 -8.13 0.70 -12.05
N ILE A 201 -6.93 1.22 -12.21
CA ILE A 201 -5.69 0.54 -11.85
C ILE A 201 -4.92 1.36 -10.81
N TYR A 202 -4.72 0.77 -9.62
CA TYR A 202 -4.00 1.39 -8.51
C TYR A 202 -2.67 0.69 -8.33
N VAL A 203 -1.57 1.46 -8.31
CA VAL A 203 -0.21 0.91 -8.31
C VAL A 203 0.61 1.52 -7.18
N ALA A 204 1.24 0.67 -6.36
CA ALA A 204 2.20 1.11 -5.36
C ALA A 204 3.41 0.17 -5.25
N GLY A 205 4.59 0.75 -5.09
CA GLY A 205 5.85 0.05 -4.96
C GLY A 205 7.02 0.92 -5.40
N PRO A 206 8.22 0.34 -5.59
CA PRO A 206 9.40 1.09 -6.03
C PRO A 206 9.16 1.87 -7.33
N PHE A 207 9.73 3.07 -7.45
CA PHE A 207 9.58 3.91 -8.64
C PHE A 207 9.92 3.20 -9.95
N ALA A 208 11.00 2.40 -9.95
CA ALA A 208 11.38 1.61 -11.13
C ALA A 208 10.29 0.61 -11.55
N MET A 209 9.63 -0.03 -10.57
CA MET A 209 8.49 -0.91 -10.85
C MET A 209 7.31 -0.12 -11.40
N ALA A 210 6.96 1.01 -10.80
CA ALA A 210 5.84 1.84 -11.24
C ALA A 210 6.02 2.32 -12.69
N GLY A 211 7.24 2.69 -13.09
CA GLY A 211 7.57 3.06 -14.47
C GLY A 211 7.33 1.92 -15.45
N VAL A 212 7.83 0.72 -15.14
CA VAL A 212 7.62 -0.48 -15.97
C VAL A 212 6.14 -0.83 -16.07
N VAL A 213 5.41 -0.79 -14.95
CA VAL A 213 3.95 -1.04 -14.91
C VAL A 213 3.21 -0.07 -15.80
N ARG A 214 3.48 1.25 -15.68
CA ARG A 214 2.83 2.28 -16.49
C ARG A 214 2.98 2.00 -17.98
N GLU A 215 4.21 1.80 -18.44
CA GLU A 215 4.49 1.56 -19.85
C GLU A 215 3.86 0.26 -20.37
N ALA A 216 3.99 -0.83 -19.61
CA ALA A 216 3.48 -2.13 -20.00
C ALA A 216 1.95 -2.16 -20.04
N PHE A 217 1.28 -1.52 -19.07
CA PHE A 217 -0.18 -1.50 -18.99
C PHE A 217 -0.80 -0.60 -20.05
N ILE A 218 -0.19 0.54 -20.39
CA ILE A 218 -0.62 1.38 -21.52
C ILE A 218 -0.53 0.59 -22.82
N LYS A 219 0.54 -0.19 -23.05
CA LYS A 219 0.66 -1.08 -24.21
C LYS A 219 -0.44 -2.16 -24.25
N GLN A 220 -0.95 -2.58 -23.08
CA GLN A 220 -2.07 -3.53 -22.94
C GLN A 220 -3.44 -2.83 -22.92
N GLY A 221 -3.51 -1.56 -23.29
CA GLY A 221 -4.74 -0.79 -23.47
C GLY A 221 -5.20 0.00 -22.24
N ALA A 222 -4.44 0.05 -21.14
CA ALA A 222 -4.83 0.86 -20.00
C ALA A 222 -4.84 2.36 -20.37
N HIS A 223 -5.86 3.08 -19.92
CA HIS A 223 -5.92 4.53 -20.03
C HIS A 223 -5.11 5.17 -18.89
N GLN A 224 -4.22 6.09 -19.23
CA GLN A 224 -3.35 6.74 -18.24
C GLN A 224 -4.14 7.46 -17.14
N GLU A 225 -5.27 8.08 -17.49
CA GLU A 225 -6.18 8.76 -16.56
C GLU A 225 -6.94 7.82 -15.61
N GLN A 226 -6.92 6.51 -15.89
CA GLN A 226 -7.46 5.46 -15.03
C GLN A 226 -6.38 4.68 -14.26
N MET A 227 -5.14 5.17 -14.30
CA MET A 227 -4.01 4.61 -13.56
C MET A 227 -3.59 5.56 -12.44
N TYR A 228 -3.63 5.08 -11.21
CA TYR A 228 -3.42 5.87 -10.00
C TYR A 228 -2.19 5.36 -9.24
N ALA A 229 -1.18 6.19 -9.11
CA ALA A 229 0.00 5.96 -8.29
C ALA A 229 0.67 7.29 -7.95
N ASP A 230 1.04 7.51 -6.69
CA ASP A 230 1.79 8.71 -6.31
C ASP A 230 3.16 8.77 -7.01
N ALA A 231 3.76 7.60 -7.29
CA ALA A 231 5.01 7.50 -8.03
C ALA A 231 4.94 8.12 -9.43
N PHE A 232 3.77 8.16 -10.08
CA PHE A 232 3.62 8.70 -11.44
C PHE A 232 3.85 10.21 -11.53
N ALA A 233 3.80 10.93 -10.41
CA ALA A 233 4.15 12.35 -10.36
C ALA A 233 5.66 12.62 -10.48
N TYR A 234 6.50 11.58 -10.36
CA TYR A 234 7.96 11.68 -10.28
C TYR A 234 8.71 10.93 -11.42
N ILE A 235 7.98 10.25 -12.30
CA ILE A 235 8.53 9.42 -13.39
C ILE A 235 7.88 9.71 -14.73
#